data_4cf0307a696378beca994d7b6e0955a5
#
_entry.id   4cf0307a696378beca994d7b6e0955a5
#
_cell.length_a   1.000
_cell.length_b   1.000
_cell.length_c   1.000
_cell.angle_alpha   90.00
_cell.angle_beta   90.00
_cell.angle_gamma   90.00
#
_symmetry.space_group_name_H-M   'P 1'
#
loop_
_entity.id
_entity.type
_entity.pdbx_description
1 polymer ?
#
loop_
_entity_poly.entity_id
_entity_poly.type
_entity_poly.pdbx_seq_one_letter_code
_entity_poly.pdbx_strand_id
1 'polypeptide(L)'
;MRFMHDVDGCSDVGSATEAQPMKNAPKHRGTVIARLVIVSVALFAVAVSTLRAAKAEEWTKNYPISGRPQVRVETNDGAVQVTTSGDQKAVEFRVEYEGFEINRNLHIDSRQDGDSVQVNARVSGNWGFSWGKGRRVKIIVRMPKDADLTVDTGDGSVETQSVNGKVKIHTGDGSVRAQAVSGNVDIDTGDGSITLDGAKGDIRLRTGDGHVEARDLDGKVDASSGDGHITIAGRLDGLNIKTGDGSINAKVQPGSKIVTGWSIRTGDGSVDIVLPPDLQANIDASTNDGHVSVNIPLLVEGTFRNSEIHGKMNGGGQSITVHTGDGSIRLSKS
;
A
#
# COMPACT_ATOMS: atom_id res chain seq x y z
N MET A 1 5.46 -21.50 -59.84
CA MET A 1 6.80 -21.53 -60.44
C MET A 1 7.67 -22.28 -59.44
N ARG A 2 7.84 -23.62 -59.60
CA ARG A 2 8.90 -24.35 -60.33
C ARG A 2 10.28 -23.93 -59.79
N PHE A 3 11.19 -24.80 -59.32
CA PHE A 3 11.67 -26.16 -59.63
C PHE A 3 12.45 -26.63 -58.41
N MET A 4 12.34 -27.81 -57.77
CA MET A 4 12.75 -29.16 -58.25
C MET A 4 14.25 -29.30 -58.61
N HIS A 5 14.98 -30.18 -57.90
CA HIS A 5 15.69 -31.39 -58.35
C HIS A 5 16.55 -31.87 -57.16
N ASP A 6 16.36 -33.07 -56.55
CA ASP A 6 16.71 -34.43 -57.03
C ASP A 6 18.21 -34.53 -57.37
N VAL A 7 18.96 -35.54 -56.90
CA VAL A 7 19.00 -36.97 -57.25
C VAL A 7 20.18 -37.65 -56.52
N ASP A 8 19.90 -38.85 -56.00
CA ASP A 8 20.62 -40.13 -56.07
C ASP A 8 22.14 -40.22 -55.80
N GLY A 9 22.64 -41.27 -55.23
CA GLY A 9 22.48 -42.69 -55.38
C GLY A 9 23.56 -43.47 -54.64
N CYS A 10 23.20 -44.56 -54.20
CA CYS A 10 23.53 -45.93 -54.59
C CYS A 10 24.80 -46.59 -54.07
N SER A 11 24.60 -47.66 -53.32
CA SER A 11 25.14 -49.04 -53.41
C SER A 11 26.63 -49.26 -53.19
N ASP A 12 27.18 -50.26 -52.61
CA ASP A 12 26.82 -51.70 -52.63
C ASP A 12 27.74 -52.53 -51.66
N VAL A 13 27.16 -53.56 -51.06
CA VAL A 13 27.54 -54.98 -51.03
C VAL A 13 28.87 -55.46 -50.43
N GLY A 14 28.72 -56.43 -49.57
CA GLY A 14 29.55 -57.62 -49.44
C GLY A 14 30.30 -57.74 -48.12
N SER A 15 30.34 -58.78 -47.44
CA SER A 15 29.92 -60.19 -47.54
C SER A 15 30.24 -60.87 -46.20
N ALA A 16 29.49 -61.87 -45.87
CA ALA A 16 29.62 -62.78 -44.74
C ALA A 16 31.00 -63.46 -44.62
N THR A 17 31.37 -63.73 -43.41
CA THR A 17 32.02 -65.01 -43.09
C THR A 17 31.82 -65.41 -41.63
N GLU A 18 31.31 -66.58 -41.51
CA GLU A 18 31.00 -67.42 -40.40
C GLU A 18 32.31 -67.91 -39.70
N ALA A 19 32.31 -68.02 -38.39
CA ALA A 19 32.89 -69.22 -37.69
C ALA A 19 32.83 -69.09 -36.17
N GLN A 20 32.43 -70.10 -35.62
CA GLN A 20 32.12 -70.69 -34.34
C GLN A 20 33.22 -70.70 -33.22
N PRO A 21 32.99 -71.33 -32.07
CA PRO A 21 33.07 -70.69 -30.73
C PRO A 21 34.24 -71.23 -29.90
N MET A 22 34.61 -70.47 -28.88
CA MET A 22 35.36 -71.08 -27.78
C MET A 22 34.88 -70.59 -26.42
N LYS A 23 34.58 -71.63 -25.62
CA LYS A 23 34.37 -71.65 -24.18
C LYS A 23 35.53 -71.01 -23.42
N ASN A 24 35.30 -70.22 -22.43
CA ASN A 24 35.70 -70.38 -21.04
C ASN A 24 35.38 -69.10 -20.23
N ALA A 25 34.51 -69.24 -19.24
CA ALA A 25 34.32 -68.31 -18.19
C ALA A 25 35.54 -68.34 -17.18
N PRO A 26 35.73 -67.21 -16.46
CA PRO A 26 35.67 -67.37 -15.01
C PRO A 26 34.70 -66.29 -14.38
N LYS A 27 33.91 -66.81 -13.49
CA LYS A 27 33.19 -66.10 -12.43
C LYS A 27 34.16 -65.34 -11.54
N HIS A 28 33.75 -64.17 -11.13
CA HIS A 28 34.09 -63.33 -10.00
C HIS A 28 34.51 -61.92 -10.39
N ARG A 29 33.52 -61.06 -10.56
CA ARG A 29 33.61 -59.60 -10.37
C ARG A 29 32.21 -58.97 -10.34
N GLY A 30 31.38 -59.38 -9.36
CA GLY A 30 30.04 -58.89 -9.23
C GLY A 30 29.67 -58.27 -7.87
N THR A 31 30.62 -58.09 -6.95
CA THR A 31 30.25 -57.76 -5.58
C THR A 31 30.81 -56.40 -5.06
N VAL A 32 31.65 -55.72 -5.81
CA VAL A 32 32.26 -54.45 -5.35
C VAL A 32 31.53 -53.22 -5.88
N ILE A 33 30.88 -53.31 -7.04
CA ILE A 33 30.19 -52.15 -7.63
C ILE A 33 28.82 -51.86 -6.97
N ALA A 34 28.17 -52.91 -6.43
CA ALA A 34 26.89 -52.75 -5.73
C ALA A 34 26.97 -52.04 -4.35
N ARG A 35 28.15 -52.10 -3.70
CA ARG A 35 28.35 -51.45 -2.39
C ARG A 35 28.72 -49.97 -2.52
N LEU A 36 29.27 -49.52 -3.64
CA LEU A 36 29.63 -48.10 -3.85
C LEU A 36 28.43 -47.24 -4.27
N VAL A 37 27.46 -47.83 -4.96
CA VAL A 37 26.23 -47.12 -5.39
C VAL A 37 25.27 -46.91 -4.22
N ILE A 38 25.21 -47.85 -3.26
CA ILE A 38 24.32 -47.74 -2.08
C ILE A 38 24.84 -46.68 -1.09
N VAL A 39 26.14 -46.49 -0.95
CA VAL A 39 26.75 -45.48 -0.07
C VAL A 39 26.56 -44.07 -0.67
N SER A 40 26.65 -43.90 -1.99
CA SER A 40 26.42 -42.60 -2.63
C SER A 40 24.95 -42.17 -2.64
N VAL A 41 23.98 -43.07 -2.71
CA VAL A 41 22.56 -42.78 -2.61
C VAL A 41 22.16 -42.45 -1.17
N ALA A 42 22.75 -43.10 -0.17
CA ALA A 42 22.51 -42.81 1.25
C ALA A 42 23.11 -41.47 1.67
N LEU A 43 24.27 -41.06 1.13
CA LEU A 43 24.86 -39.73 1.36
C LEU A 43 24.07 -38.59 0.66
N PHE A 44 23.43 -38.85 -0.49
CA PHE A 44 22.61 -37.87 -1.17
C PHE A 44 21.21 -37.71 -0.52
N ALA A 45 20.69 -38.77 0.10
CA ALA A 45 19.42 -38.73 0.84
C ALA A 45 19.53 -38.00 2.20
N VAL A 46 20.72 -37.94 2.81
CA VAL A 46 20.96 -37.20 4.06
C VAL A 46 21.20 -35.71 3.82
N ALA A 47 21.66 -35.30 2.62
CA ALA A 47 21.88 -33.89 2.30
C ALA A 47 20.61 -33.14 1.89
N VAL A 48 19.51 -33.83 1.59
CA VAL A 48 18.22 -33.20 1.21
C VAL A 48 17.30 -32.91 2.40
N SER A 49 17.62 -33.41 3.59
CA SER A 49 16.69 -33.30 4.75
C SER A 49 16.99 -32.15 5.71
N THR A 50 17.77 -31.14 5.34
CA THR A 50 18.05 -29.99 6.22
C THR A 50 17.70 -28.63 5.67
N LEU A 51 16.90 -28.53 4.60
CA LEU A 51 16.15 -27.30 4.37
C LEU A 51 14.91 -27.31 5.30
N ARG A 52 15.12 -27.09 6.59
CA ARG A 52 14.07 -26.58 7.46
C ARG A 52 13.79 -25.17 6.97
N ALA A 53 12.75 -25.01 6.15
CA ALA A 53 12.09 -23.72 6.04
C ALA A 53 11.83 -23.26 7.49
N ALA A 54 12.38 -22.11 7.86
CA ALA A 54 12.06 -21.49 9.14
C ALA A 54 10.53 -21.34 9.16
N LYS A 55 9.88 -22.13 10.01
CA LYS A 55 8.43 -22.09 10.14
C LYS A 55 8.14 -20.81 10.91
N ALA A 56 7.50 -19.85 10.27
CA ALA A 56 7.00 -18.70 11.00
C ALA A 56 6.16 -19.19 12.17
N GLU A 57 6.46 -18.70 13.35
CA GLU A 57 5.69 -19.01 14.55
C GLU A 57 4.46 -18.11 14.58
N GLU A 58 3.39 -18.57 15.22
CA GLU A 58 2.10 -17.91 15.19
C GLU A 58 1.47 -17.89 16.59
N TRP A 59 0.95 -16.73 16.97
CA TRP A 59 0.08 -16.57 18.13
C TRP A 59 -1.30 -16.11 17.63
N THR A 60 -2.38 -16.78 18.07
CA THR A 60 -3.75 -16.47 17.64
C THR A 60 -4.68 -16.36 18.86
N LYS A 61 -5.56 -15.37 18.83
CA LYS A 61 -6.61 -15.21 19.83
C LYS A 61 -7.88 -14.64 19.21
N ASN A 62 -9.02 -15.16 19.65
CA ASN A 62 -10.33 -14.81 19.14
C ASN A 62 -11.22 -14.24 20.25
N TYR A 63 -11.93 -13.15 19.96
CA TYR A 63 -12.76 -12.41 20.88
C TYR A 63 -14.19 -12.31 20.34
N PRO A 64 -15.18 -12.98 20.94
CA PRO A 64 -16.57 -12.87 20.53
C PRO A 64 -17.10 -11.45 20.78
N ILE A 65 -17.87 -10.92 19.84
CA ILE A 65 -18.43 -9.57 19.87
C ILE A 65 -19.95 -9.66 19.77
N SER A 66 -20.63 -8.84 20.57
CA SER A 66 -22.09 -8.77 20.60
C SER A 66 -22.65 -7.54 19.86
N GLY A 67 -21.86 -6.47 19.77
CA GLY A 67 -22.25 -5.21 19.16
C GLY A 67 -21.21 -4.71 18.14
N ARG A 68 -21.02 -3.40 18.07
CA ARG A 68 -20.02 -2.75 17.23
C ARG A 68 -18.67 -2.71 17.93
N PRO A 69 -17.66 -3.43 17.44
CA PRO A 69 -16.38 -3.47 18.13
C PRO A 69 -15.57 -2.19 17.97
N GLN A 70 -14.82 -1.89 19.04
CA GLN A 70 -13.73 -0.93 19.04
C GLN A 70 -12.42 -1.72 19.09
N VAL A 71 -11.69 -1.74 17.97
CA VAL A 71 -10.48 -2.54 17.81
C VAL A 71 -9.27 -1.63 17.91
N ARG A 72 -8.34 -1.95 18.82
CA ARG A 72 -7.09 -1.22 18.98
C ARG A 72 -5.89 -2.15 18.80
N VAL A 73 -4.98 -1.74 17.96
CA VAL A 73 -3.71 -2.44 17.68
C VAL A 73 -2.56 -1.50 18.00
N GLU A 74 -1.65 -1.95 18.84
CA GLU A 74 -0.43 -1.23 19.18
C GLU A 74 0.79 -2.10 18.92
N THR A 75 1.80 -1.55 18.26
CA THR A 75 3.09 -2.19 18.08
C THR A 75 4.18 -1.14 17.92
N ASN A 76 5.40 -1.44 18.33
CA ASN A 76 6.54 -0.56 18.07
C ASN A 76 7.25 -0.88 16.74
N ASP A 77 7.10 -2.11 16.25
CA ASP A 77 7.70 -2.55 14.99
C ASP A 77 6.94 -3.78 14.50
N GLY A 78 6.38 -3.69 13.33
CA GLY A 78 5.60 -4.78 12.77
C GLY A 78 4.51 -4.29 11.81
N ALA A 79 4.37 -5.00 10.70
CA ALA A 79 3.30 -4.70 9.76
C ALA A 79 1.94 -5.07 10.34
N VAL A 80 0.94 -4.22 10.13
CA VAL A 80 -0.44 -4.45 10.54
C VAL A 80 -1.33 -4.62 9.31
N GLN A 81 -2.01 -5.76 9.21
CA GLN A 81 -2.97 -6.04 8.16
C GLN A 81 -4.35 -6.24 8.75
N VAL A 82 -5.31 -5.41 8.35
CA VAL A 82 -6.69 -5.50 8.81
C VAL A 82 -7.58 -5.93 7.66
N THR A 83 -8.32 -7.01 7.87
CA THR A 83 -9.30 -7.54 6.93
C THR A 83 -10.66 -7.62 7.58
N THR A 84 -11.72 -7.36 6.83
CA THR A 84 -13.08 -7.36 7.38
C THR A 84 -13.99 -8.33 6.65
N SER A 85 -15.01 -8.82 7.36
CA SER A 85 -16.10 -9.61 6.78
C SER A 85 -17.44 -9.17 7.34
N GLY A 86 -18.50 -9.22 6.52
CA GLY A 86 -19.86 -8.85 6.95
C GLY A 86 -20.48 -9.81 7.96
N ASP A 87 -20.09 -11.09 7.93
CA ASP A 87 -20.67 -12.14 8.74
C ASP A 87 -19.87 -12.44 10.03
N GLN A 88 -18.80 -11.70 10.29
CA GLN A 88 -17.94 -11.96 11.42
C GLN A 88 -18.55 -11.45 12.72
N LYS A 89 -18.64 -12.37 13.72
CA LYS A 89 -19.16 -12.09 15.08
C LYS A 89 -18.05 -12.09 16.14
N ALA A 90 -16.83 -11.93 15.70
CA ALA A 90 -15.66 -11.95 16.56
C ALA A 90 -14.54 -11.10 15.96
N VAL A 91 -13.63 -10.64 16.80
CA VAL A 91 -12.35 -10.07 16.40
C VAL A 91 -11.28 -11.13 16.61
N GLU A 92 -10.58 -11.50 15.55
CA GLU A 92 -9.46 -12.42 15.59
C GLU A 92 -8.16 -11.64 15.41
N PHE A 93 -7.22 -11.84 16.32
CA PHE A 93 -5.83 -11.40 16.16
C PHE A 93 -4.95 -12.60 15.89
N ARG A 94 -4.12 -12.47 14.88
CA ARG A 94 -3.05 -13.40 14.56
C ARG A 94 -1.74 -12.61 14.46
N VAL A 95 -0.75 -13.00 15.24
CA VAL A 95 0.60 -12.44 15.20
C VAL A 95 1.53 -13.51 14.64
N GLU A 96 2.02 -13.26 13.43
CA GLU A 96 3.05 -14.08 12.78
C GLU A 96 4.40 -13.46 13.08
N TYR A 97 5.35 -14.26 13.55
CA TYR A 97 6.67 -13.76 13.90
C TYR A 97 7.77 -14.75 13.51
N GLU A 98 8.93 -14.22 13.21
CA GLU A 98 10.14 -14.96 12.84
C GLU A 98 11.34 -14.34 13.52
N GLY A 99 12.19 -15.19 14.11
CA GLY A 99 13.40 -14.75 14.81
C GLY A 99 13.18 -14.10 16.17
N PHE A 100 12.00 -14.27 16.75
CA PHE A 100 11.63 -13.81 18.07
C PHE A 100 11.17 -14.97 18.97
N GLU A 101 11.26 -14.77 20.28
CA GLU A 101 10.73 -15.68 21.31
C GLU A 101 9.70 -14.92 22.15
N ILE A 102 8.46 -15.44 22.27
CA ILE A 102 7.42 -14.84 23.11
C ILE A 102 7.89 -14.80 24.57
N ASN A 103 7.57 -13.70 25.27
CA ASN A 103 7.95 -13.37 26.64
C ASN A 103 9.45 -13.15 26.88
N ARG A 104 10.28 -13.17 25.86
CA ARG A 104 11.71 -12.83 25.93
C ARG A 104 12.03 -11.55 25.19
N ASN A 105 11.75 -11.50 23.90
CA ASN A 105 12.00 -10.36 23.03
C ASN A 105 10.79 -9.95 22.17
N LEU A 106 9.69 -10.71 22.24
CA LEU A 106 8.36 -10.34 21.73
C LEU A 106 7.35 -10.50 22.86
N HIS A 107 6.72 -9.42 23.27
CA HIS A 107 5.68 -9.40 24.29
C HIS A 107 4.33 -9.13 23.61
N ILE A 108 3.39 -10.06 23.75
CA ILE A 108 2.05 -9.95 23.17
C ILE A 108 1.05 -9.94 24.31
N ASP A 109 0.42 -8.79 24.53
CA ASP A 109 -0.66 -8.59 25.46
C ASP A 109 -1.97 -8.34 24.73
N SER A 110 -3.05 -8.91 25.21
CA SER A 110 -4.35 -8.69 24.61
C SER A 110 -5.45 -8.73 25.65
N ARG A 111 -6.44 -7.86 25.51
CA ARG A 111 -7.57 -7.75 26.44
C ARG A 111 -8.86 -7.46 25.69
N GLN A 112 -9.96 -7.84 26.32
CA GLN A 112 -11.31 -7.50 25.91
C GLN A 112 -12.06 -6.89 27.11
N ASP A 113 -12.79 -5.82 26.85
CA ASP A 113 -13.75 -5.23 27.78
C ASP A 113 -15.03 -4.91 27.00
N GLY A 114 -16.05 -5.75 27.17
CA GLY A 114 -17.23 -5.72 26.33
C GLY A 114 -16.89 -5.92 24.85
N ASP A 115 -17.28 -4.96 24.00
CA ASP A 115 -16.96 -4.95 22.58
C ASP A 115 -15.65 -4.18 22.25
N SER A 116 -14.92 -3.68 23.25
CA SER A 116 -13.59 -3.10 23.08
C SER A 116 -12.52 -4.17 23.17
N VAL A 117 -11.76 -4.32 22.11
CA VAL A 117 -10.71 -5.35 21.99
C VAL A 117 -9.38 -4.70 21.63
N GLN A 118 -8.36 -5.00 22.43
CA GLN A 118 -7.02 -4.46 22.22
C GLN A 118 -5.98 -5.56 22.14
N VAL A 119 -5.02 -5.39 21.23
CA VAL A 119 -3.77 -6.15 21.17
C VAL A 119 -2.59 -5.19 21.18
N ASN A 120 -1.57 -5.57 21.95
CA ASN A 120 -0.30 -4.86 22.02
C ASN A 120 0.82 -5.87 21.78
N ALA A 121 1.58 -5.70 20.72
CA ALA A 121 2.72 -6.55 20.39
C ALA A 121 4.00 -5.70 20.37
N ARG A 122 4.84 -5.88 21.38
CA ARG A 122 6.08 -5.11 21.54
C ARG A 122 7.30 -5.97 21.36
N VAL A 123 8.15 -5.53 20.48
CA VAL A 123 9.49 -6.08 20.31
C VAL A 123 10.44 -5.35 21.26
N SER A 124 11.14 -6.12 22.11
CA SER A 124 12.15 -5.58 23.03
C SER A 124 13.53 -6.12 22.68
N GLY A 125 14.55 -5.25 22.76
CA GLY A 125 15.95 -5.59 22.53
C GLY A 125 16.74 -4.42 21.94
N ASN A 126 18.04 -4.41 22.20
CA ASN A 126 18.94 -3.42 21.63
C ASN A 126 19.23 -3.78 20.18
N TRP A 127 18.72 -3.01 19.23
CA TRP A 127 18.89 -3.21 17.79
C TRP A 127 20.32 -2.85 17.34
N GLY A 128 21.34 -3.58 17.85
CA GLY A 128 22.65 -3.55 17.24
C GLY A 128 22.58 -4.22 15.87
N PHE A 129 23.20 -3.62 14.85
CA PHE A 129 23.37 -4.12 13.50
C PHE A 129 23.60 -5.63 13.48
N SER A 130 22.57 -6.43 13.29
CA SER A 130 22.66 -7.86 13.08
C SER A 130 22.28 -8.17 11.63
N TRP A 131 23.24 -8.06 10.75
CA TRP A 131 23.14 -8.58 9.39
C TRP A 131 22.95 -10.09 9.45
N GLY A 132 21.82 -10.61 9.04
CA GLY A 132 21.71 -11.99 8.63
C GLY A 132 20.62 -12.89 9.21
N LYS A 133 19.68 -12.41 10.03
CA LYS A 133 18.46 -13.19 10.35
C LYS A 133 17.25 -12.30 10.13
N GLY A 134 16.46 -12.63 9.11
CA GLY A 134 15.20 -11.98 8.85
C GLY A 134 14.30 -12.05 10.09
N ARG A 135 14.20 -10.95 10.82
CA ARG A 135 13.25 -10.79 11.90
C ARG A 135 12.01 -10.11 11.35
N ARG A 136 10.86 -10.64 11.64
CA ARG A 136 9.60 -10.10 11.14
C ARG A 136 8.50 -10.30 12.17
N VAL A 137 7.70 -9.27 12.36
CA VAL A 137 6.43 -9.34 13.08
C VAL A 137 5.34 -8.84 12.14
N LYS A 138 4.24 -9.58 12.03
CA LYS A 138 3.06 -9.19 11.28
C LYS A 138 1.83 -9.46 12.13
N ILE A 139 1.04 -8.43 12.34
CA ILE A 139 -0.23 -8.51 13.06
C ILE A 139 -1.35 -8.53 12.04
N ILE A 140 -2.11 -9.61 12.01
CA ILE A 140 -3.26 -9.78 11.13
C ILE A 140 -4.50 -9.67 12.02
N VAL A 141 -5.38 -8.74 11.68
CA VAL A 141 -6.66 -8.53 12.36
C VAL A 141 -7.79 -8.90 11.41
N ARG A 142 -8.68 -9.76 11.86
CA ARG A 142 -9.93 -10.04 11.19
C ARG A 142 -11.07 -9.57 12.06
N MET A 143 -11.93 -8.71 11.52
CA MET A 143 -13.00 -8.08 12.31
C MET A 143 -14.27 -7.85 11.46
N PRO A 144 -15.42 -7.56 12.09
CA PRO A 144 -16.60 -7.10 11.36
C PRO A 144 -16.32 -5.82 10.56
N LYS A 145 -17.07 -5.62 9.47
CA LYS A 145 -16.99 -4.36 8.68
C LYS A 145 -17.41 -3.14 9.49
N ASP A 146 -18.50 -3.29 10.27
CA ASP A 146 -19.04 -2.22 11.10
C ASP A 146 -18.27 -2.18 12.43
N ALA A 147 -17.14 -1.47 12.43
CA ALA A 147 -16.22 -1.40 13.54
C ALA A 147 -15.48 -0.06 13.57
N ASP A 148 -15.03 0.34 14.75
CA ASP A 148 -14.07 1.41 14.90
C ASP A 148 -12.67 0.82 15.05
N LEU A 149 -11.71 1.33 14.29
CA LEU A 149 -10.34 0.83 14.23
C LEU A 149 -9.35 1.92 14.66
N THR A 150 -8.47 1.57 15.58
CA THR A 150 -7.30 2.39 15.94
C THR A 150 -6.04 1.54 15.80
N VAL A 151 -5.07 2.01 15.02
CA VAL A 151 -3.76 1.38 14.85
C VAL A 151 -2.69 2.39 15.21
N ASP A 152 -1.83 2.03 16.14
CA ASP A 152 -0.65 2.79 16.55
C ASP A 152 0.59 1.90 16.33
N THR A 153 1.48 2.27 15.42
CA THR A 153 2.74 1.55 15.16
C THR A 153 3.92 2.51 15.06
N GLY A 154 5.12 2.05 15.40
CA GLY A 154 6.34 2.82 15.15
C GLY A 154 6.66 2.82 13.65
N ASP A 155 7.38 1.80 13.18
CA ASP A 155 7.92 1.77 11.82
C ASP A 155 7.16 0.82 10.88
N GLY A 156 6.08 0.21 11.37
CA GLY A 156 5.32 -0.79 10.63
C GLY A 156 4.38 -0.20 9.58
N SER A 157 4.31 -0.84 8.42
CA SER A 157 3.29 -0.51 7.43
C SER A 157 1.90 -0.98 7.87
N VAL A 158 0.87 -0.22 7.51
CA VAL A 158 -0.52 -0.53 7.83
C VAL A 158 -1.35 -0.71 6.56
N GLU A 159 -2.04 -1.84 6.45
CA GLU A 159 -2.99 -2.11 5.38
C GLU A 159 -4.37 -2.40 5.97
N THR A 160 -5.41 -1.70 5.49
CA THR A 160 -6.79 -1.93 5.93
C THR A 160 -7.78 -1.87 4.77
N GLN A 161 -8.82 -2.71 4.84
CA GLN A 161 -9.82 -2.82 3.79
C GLN A 161 -11.23 -2.89 4.38
N SER A 162 -12.17 -2.19 3.73
CA SER A 162 -13.62 -2.30 3.91
C SER A 162 -14.09 -2.08 5.35
N VAL A 163 -13.71 -0.96 5.97
CA VAL A 163 -14.14 -0.59 7.32
C VAL A 163 -15.25 0.46 7.25
N ASN A 164 -16.36 0.21 7.94
CA ASN A 164 -17.44 1.16 8.14
C ASN A 164 -17.37 1.70 9.56
N GLY A 165 -16.75 2.85 9.75
CA GLY A 165 -16.64 3.47 11.06
C GLY A 165 -15.52 4.47 11.18
N LYS A 166 -15.11 4.74 12.41
CA LYS A 166 -13.97 5.60 12.66
C LYS A 166 -12.68 4.79 12.46
N VAL A 167 -11.84 5.24 11.54
CA VAL A 167 -10.51 4.68 11.31
C VAL A 167 -9.46 5.71 11.70
N LYS A 168 -8.65 5.38 12.69
CA LYS A 168 -7.51 6.17 13.11
C LYS A 168 -6.24 5.34 12.99
N ILE A 169 -5.29 5.80 12.19
CA ILE A 169 -4.01 5.13 11.97
C ILE A 169 -2.90 6.13 12.24
N HIS A 170 -1.99 5.75 13.11
CA HIS A 170 -0.76 6.48 13.37
C HIS A 170 0.43 5.55 13.19
N THR A 171 1.42 5.99 12.42
CA THR A 171 2.70 5.28 12.26
C THR A 171 3.85 6.30 12.24
N GLY A 172 5.02 5.92 12.70
CA GLY A 172 6.22 6.74 12.55
C GLY A 172 6.61 6.81 11.08
N ASP A 173 7.31 5.81 10.58
CA ASP A 173 7.88 5.83 9.23
C ASP A 173 7.18 4.86 8.25
N GLY A 174 6.18 4.13 8.72
CA GLY A 174 5.47 3.14 7.93
C GLY A 174 4.52 3.74 6.90
N SER A 175 4.43 3.14 5.72
CA SER A 175 3.41 3.52 4.74
C SER A 175 2.04 2.97 5.10
N VAL A 176 0.99 3.75 4.82
CA VAL A 176 -0.40 3.38 5.08
C VAL A 176 -1.15 3.19 3.77
N ARG A 177 -1.82 2.04 3.63
CA ARG A 177 -2.77 1.77 2.54
C ARG A 177 -4.13 1.43 3.11
N ALA A 178 -5.13 2.24 2.77
CA ALA A 178 -6.51 2.02 3.19
C ALA A 178 -7.43 1.98 1.98
N GLN A 179 -8.38 1.03 1.98
CA GLN A 179 -9.31 0.85 0.86
C GLN A 179 -10.75 0.70 1.36
N ALA A 180 -11.70 1.29 0.64
CA ALA A 180 -13.14 1.18 0.88
C ALA A 180 -13.53 1.49 2.34
N VAL A 181 -13.14 2.67 2.83
CA VAL A 181 -13.44 3.14 4.19
C VAL A 181 -14.63 4.09 4.18
N SER A 182 -15.58 3.88 5.09
CA SER A 182 -16.77 4.73 5.22
C SER A 182 -16.90 5.25 6.64
N GLY A 183 -16.90 6.57 6.82
CA GLY A 183 -16.94 7.27 8.11
C GLY A 183 -15.79 8.27 8.28
N ASN A 184 -15.34 8.44 9.52
CA ASN A 184 -14.23 9.36 9.78
C ASN A 184 -12.89 8.65 9.60
N VAL A 185 -12.04 9.18 8.73
CA VAL A 185 -10.69 8.69 8.46
C VAL A 185 -9.67 9.70 8.96
N ASP A 186 -8.76 9.26 9.84
CA ASP A 186 -7.66 10.07 10.37
C ASP A 186 -6.37 9.25 10.26
N ILE A 187 -5.53 9.57 9.28
CA ILE A 187 -4.27 8.88 9.01
C ILE A 187 -3.12 9.87 9.17
N ASP A 188 -2.19 9.51 10.02
CA ASP A 188 -1.01 10.30 10.37
C ASP A 188 0.23 9.41 10.30
N THR A 189 1.24 9.81 9.53
CA THR A 189 2.55 9.13 9.45
C THR A 189 3.66 10.16 9.46
N GLY A 190 4.83 9.80 10.01
CA GLY A 190 6.01 10.64 9.92
C GLY A 190 6.45 10.78 8.47
N ASP A 191 7.21 9.81 7.96
CA ASP A 191 7.80 9.90 6.62
C ASP A 191 7.18 8.92 5.60
N GLY A 192 6.24 8.10 6.03
CA GLY A 192 5.56 7.12 5.18
C GLY A 192 4.58 7.74 4.18
N SER A 193 4.39 7.07 3.05
CA SER A 193 3.37 7.47 2.08
C SER A 193 1.98 6.99 2.47
N ILE A 194 0.96 7.78 2.16
CA ILE A 194 -0.45 7.46 2.39
C ILE A 194 -1.13 7.17 1.05
N THR A 195 -1.71 5.99 0.92
CA THR A 195 -2.57 5.63 -0.22
C THR A 195 -3.98 5.32 0.31
N LEU A 196 -4.97 6.09 -0.14
CA LEU A 196 -6.38 5.91 0.23
C LEU A 196 -7.23 5.76 -1.03
N ASP A 197 -7.95 4.65 -1.14
CA ASP A 197 -8.77 4.34 -2.31
C ASP A 197 -10.21 4.01 -1.88
N GLY A 198 -11.16 4.84 -2.32
CA GLY A 198 -12.56 4.70 -1.97
C GLY A 198 -12.85 5.05 -0.51
N ALA A 199 -12.98 6.34 -0.18
CA ALA A 199 -13.36 6.76 1.16
C ALA A 199 -14.55 7.72 1.15
N LYS A 200 -15.42 7.59 2.17
CA LYS A 200 -16.60 8.46 2.34
C LYS A 200 -16.64 9.06 3.74
N GLY A 201 -16.87 10.37 3.82
CA GLY A 201 -17.04 11.11 5.08
C GLY A 201 -16.00 12.21 5.30
N ASP A 202 -15.58 12.39 6.56
CA ASP A 202 -14.54 13.34 6.90
C ASP A 202 -13.17 12.65 6.88
N ILE A 203 -12.29 13.12 5.99
CA ILE A 203 -11.00 12.48 5.67
C ILE A 203 -9.88 13.44 6.03
N ARG A 204 -8.99 13.00 6.92
CA ARG A 204 -7.79 13.72 7.31
C ARG A 204 -6.56 12.87 7.08
N LEU A 205 -5.61 13.38 6.28
CA LEU A 205 -4.40 12.69 5.87
C LEU A 205 -3.18 13.59 6.16
N ARG A 206 -2.24 13.09 6.94
CA ARG A 206 -1.03 13.83 7.28
C ARG A 206 0.21 12.96 7.13
N THR A 207 1.23 13.52 6.55
CA THR A 207 2.57 12.93 6.51
C THR A 207 3.62 14.03 6.65
N GLY A 208 4.79 13.70 7.17
CA GLY A 208 5.95 14.60 7.14
C GLY A 208 6.41 14.77 5.69
N ASP A 209 7.16 13.82 5.16
CA ASP A 209 7.78 13.95 3.83
C ASP A 209 7.21 12.98 2.79
N GLY A 210 6.30 12.10 3.18
CA GLY A 210 5.68 11.11 2.30
C GLY A 210 4.70 11.70 1.28
N HIS A 211 4.40 10.92 0.27
CA HIS A 211 3.38 11.27 -0.71
C HIS A 211 1.98 10.91 -0.22
N VAL A 212 1.00 11.74 -0.54
CA VAL A 212 -0.43 11.45 -0.31
C VAL A 212 -1.11 11.21 -1.65
N GLU A 213 -1.63 10.01 -1.82
CA GLU A 213 -2.47 9.65 -2.97
C GLU A 213 -3.83 9.17 -2.48
N ALA A 214 -4.89 9.94 -2.78
CA ALA A 214 -6.23 9.61 -2.35
C ALA A 214 -7.22 9.75 -3.51
N ARG A 215 -7.92 8.65 -3.83
CA ARG A 215 -8.83 8.54 -4.97
C ARG A 215 -10.20 8.04 -4.56
N ASP A 216 -11.18 8.27 -5.43
CA ASP A 216 -12.56 7.85 -5.24
C ASP A 216 -13.15 8.30 -3.89
N LEU A 217 -12.86 9.55 -3.56
CA LEU A 217 -13.31 10.19 -2.32
C LEU A 217 -14.70 10.77 -2.46
N ASP A 218 -15.45 10.75 -1.36
CA ASP A 218 -16.80 11.33 -1.27
C ASP A 218 -16.97 12.03 0.09
N GLY A 219 -16.77 13.36 0.14
CA GLY A 219 -16.92 14.14 1.37
C GLY A 219 -15.93 15.28 1.54
N LYS A 220 -15.46 15.50 2.77
CA LYS A 220 -14.50 16.55 3.12
C LYS A 220 -13.10 15.99 3.25
N VAL A 221 -12.13 16.69 2.67
CA VAL A 221 -10.72 16.28 2.68
C VAL A 221 -9.84 17.38 3.28
N ASP A 222 -9.02 17.01 4.25
CA ASP A 222 -7.94 17.79 4.84
C ASP A 222 -6.64 16.98 4.69
N ALA A 223 -5.77 17.38 3.75
CA ALA A 223 -4.54 16.67 3.44
C ALA A 223 -3.33 17.57 3.61
N SER A 224 -2.31 17.08 4.30
CA SER A 224 -1.05 17.82 4.47
C SER A 224 0.18 16.92 4.37
N SER A 225 1.23 17.48 3.76
CA SER A 225 2.58 16.92 3.73
C SER A 225 3.58 18.03 4.02
N GLY A 226 4.78 17.69 4.51
CA GLY A 226 5.91 18.61 4.51
C GLY A 226 6.36 18.87 3.08
N ASP A 227 7.04 17.89 2.48
CA ASP A 227 7.65 18.05 1.15
C ASP A 227 7.08 17.10 0.09
N GLY A 228 6.16 16.23 0.46
CA GLY A 228 5.58 15.23 -0.44
C GLY A 228 4.55 15.78 -1.41
N HIS A 229 4.41 15.12 -2.56
CA HIS A 229 3.34 15.42 -3.50
C HIS A 229 1.98 14.96 -2.98
N ILE A 230 0.95 15.75 -3.24
CA ILE A 230 -0.42 15.42 -2.83
C ILE A 230 -1.30 15.28 -4.08
N THR A 231 -1.91 14.11 -4.25
CA THR A 231 -2.88 13.82 -5.31
C THR A 231 -4.22 13.45 -4.70
N ILE A 232 -5.25 14.23 -5.00
CA ILE A 232 -6.62 14.05 -4.51
C ILE A 232 -7.58 13.93 -5.70
N ALA A 233 -8.44 12.92 -5.68
CA ALA A 233 -9.50 12.79 -6.68
C ALA A 233 -10.81 12.33 -6.06
N GLY A 234 -11.94 12.98 -6.38
CA GLY A 234 -13.24 12.58 -5.86
C GLY A 234 -14.32 13.63 -5.95
N ARG A 235 -15.49 13.28 -5.43
CA ARG A 235 -16.59 14.21 -5.16
C ARG A 235 -16.37 14.87 -3.80
N LEU A 236 -16.16 16.19 -3.80
CA LEU A 236 -15.67 16.88 -2.62
C LEU A 236 -16.68 17.93 -2.14
N ASP A 237 -16.98 17.93 -0.84
CA ASP A 237 -17.79 18.94 -0.16
C ASP A 237 -16.94 19.98 0.58
N GLY A 238 -15.69 19.66 0.84
CA GLY A 238 -14.67 20.54 1.42
C GLY A 238 -13.29 20.07 1.02
N LEU A 239 -12.36 21.00 0.76
CA LEU A 239 -11.00 20.68 0.36
C LEU A 239 -10.01 21.65 1.01
N ASN A 240 -9.14 21.11 1.85
CA ASN A 240 -8.01 21.82 2.38
C ASN A 240 -6.74 21.00 2.10
N ILE A 241 -5.82 21.55 1.31
CA ILE A 241 -4.56 20.91 0.97
C ILE A 241 -3.41 21.84 1.29
N LYS A 242 -2.39 21.29 1.97
CA LYS A 242 -1.16 22.02 2.27
C LYS A 242 0.06 21.13 2.09
N THR A 243 1.06 21.62 1.37
CA THR A 243 2.41 21.03 1.35
C THR A 243 3.47 22.13 1.40
N GLY A 244 4.69 21.79 1.80
CA GLY A 244 5.83 22.70 1.71
C GLY A 244 6.31 22.81 0.27
N ASP A 245 7.10 21.87 -0.18
CA ASP A 245 7.76 21.93 -1.50
C ASP A 245 7.13 21.00 -2.55
N GLY A 246 6.15 20.22 -2.16
CA GLY A 246 5.48 19.27 -3.05
C GLY A 246 4.49 19.88 -4.02
N SER A 247 4.31 19.25 -5.17
CA SER A 247 3.25 19.61 -6.11
C SER A 247 1.90 19.07 -5.67
N ILE A 248 0.84 19.80 -5.98
CA ILE A 248 -0.55 19.42 -5.68
C ILE A 248 -1.30 19.13 -6.98
N ASN A 249 -1.95 17.98 -7.04
CA ASN A 249 -2.85 17.60 -8.11
C ASN A 249 -4.24 17.28 -7.55
N ALA A 250 -5.25 18.08 -7.88
CA ALA A 250 -6.60 17.90 -7.40
C ALA A 250 -7.59 17.71 -8.58
N LYS A 251 -8.20 16.54 -8.66
CA LYS A 251 -9.25 16.24 -9.65
C LYS A 251 -10.62 16.17 -9.00
N VAL A 252 -11.36 17.24 -9.12
CA VAL A 252 -12.71 17.36 -8.56
C VAL A 252 -13.72 16.74 -9.51
N GLN A 253 -14.57 15.84 -9.01
CA GLN A 253 -15.57 15.15 -9.80
C GLN A 253 -16.92 15.94 -9.82
N PRO A 254 -17.77 15.74 -10.84
CA PRO A 254 -19.11 16.29 -10.90
C PRO A 254 -19.95 15.96 -9.66
N GLY A 255 -20.83 16.88 -9.27
CA GLY A 255 -21.64 16.75 -8.06
C GLY A 255 -20.95 17.18 -6.77
N SER A 256 -19.69 17.66 -6.86
CA SER A 256 -19.01 18.32 -5.75
C SER A 256 -19.68 19.63 -5.37
N LYS A 257 -19.61 20.00 -4.09
CA LYS A 257 -20.20 21.22 -3.56
C LYS A 257 -19.21 21.92 -2.65
N ILE A 258 -19.11 23.22 -2.74
CA ILE A 258 -18.27 24.00 -1.82
C ILE A 258 -19.15 24.41 -0.63
N VAL A 259 -19.15 23.57 0.42
CA VAL A 259 -19.92 23.86 1.65
C VAL A 259 -19.23 24.95 2.47
N THR A 260 -17.91 24.87 2.55
CA THR A 260 -17.03 25.89 3.14
C THR A 260 -15.93 26.20 2.14
N GLY A 261 -15.34 27.37 2.18
CA GLY A 261 -14.27 27.75 1.26
C GLY A 261 -13.18 26.67 1.17
N TRP A 262 -12.65 26.44 -0.03
CA TRP A 262 -11.52 25.54 -0.27
C TRP A 262 -10.20 26.29 -0.19
N SER A 263 -9.18 25.62 0.33
CA SER A 263 -7.84 26.19 0.49
C SER A 263 -6.79 25.21 -0.01
N ILE A 264 -6.03 25.59 -1.02
CA ILE A 264 -4.96 24.79 -1.61
C ILE A 264 -3.66 25.62 -1.58
N ARG A 265 -2.65 25.15 -0.86
CA ARG A 265 -1.40 25.89 -0.68
C ARG A 265 -0.19 24.99 -0.79
N THR A 266 0.82 25.49 -1.50
CA THR A 266 2.16 24.92 -1.49
C THR A 266 3.20 26.05 -1.39
N GLY A 267 4.40 25.75 -0.90
CA GLY A 267 5.53 26.67 -0.93
C GLY A 267 6.09 26.76 -2.35
N ASP A 268 6.82 25.75 -2.79
CA ASP A 268 7.57 25.80 -4.04
C ASP A 268 7.05 24.88 -5.15
N GLY A 269 5.95 24.21 -4.92
CA GLY A 269 5.37 23.26 -5.89
C GLY A 269 4.37 23.87 -6.87
N SER A 270 4.15 23.19 -7.97
CA SER A 270 3.06 23.52 -8.89
C SER A 270 1.72 22.99 -8.42
N VAL A 271 0.64 23.69 -8.76
CA VAL A 271 -0.73 23.31 -8.41
C VAL A 271 -1.54 23.09 -9.68
N ASP A 272 -1.99 21.88 -9.91
CA ASP A 272 -2.88 21.51 -11.00
C ASP A 272 -4.28 21.15 -10.45
N ILE A 273 -5.31 21.87 -10.85
CA ILE A 273 -6.67 21.62 -10.39
C ILE A 273 -7.60 21.43 -11.60
N VAL A 274 -8.27 20.29 -11.61
CA VAL A 274 -9.32 19.97 -12.58
C VAL A 274 -10.67 20.15 -11.92
N LEU A 275 -11.49 21.09 -12.39
CA LEU A 275 -12.80 21.42 -11.84
C LEU A 275 -13.91 20.92 -12.77
N PRO A 276 -15.03 20.44 -12.23
CA PRO A 276 -16.19 20.10 -13.04
C PRO A 276 -16.88 21.37 -13.57
N PRO A 277 -17.48 21.30 -14.76
CA PRO A 277 -18.03 22.48 -15.42
C PRO A 277 -19.24 23.11 -14.72
N ASP A 278 -19.91 22.36 -13.85
CA ASP A 278 -21.11 22.77 -13.11
C ASP A 278 -20.82 23.40 -11.73
N LEU A 279 -19.56 23.45 -11.31
CA LEU A 279 -19.19 24.00 -10.02
C LEU A 279 -19.33 25.52 -9.99
N GLN A 280 -19.97 26.05 -8.94
CA GLN A 280 -20.10 27.49 -8.68
C GLN A 280 -19.09 27.93 -7.64
N ALA A 281 -18.21 28.86 -7.98
CA ALA A 281 -17.13 29.29 -7.11
C ALA A 281 -16.66 30.73 -7.40
N ASN A 282 -16.18 31.41 -6.36
CA ASN A 282 -15.26 32.52 -6.50
C ASN A 282 -13.84 31.99 -6.46
N ILE A 283 -13.08 32.22 -7.51
CA ILE A 283 -11.71 31.73 -7.63
C ILE A 283 -10.75 32.86 -7.33
N ASP A 284 -9.81 32.56 -6.42
CA ASP A 284 -8.71 33.42 -6.02
C ASP A 284 -7.40 32.59 -6.12
N ALA A 285 -6.63 32.81 -7.17
CA ALA A 285 -5.41 32.08 -7.44
C ALA A 285 -4.23 33.03 -7.59
N SER A 286 -3.17 32.81 -6.82
CA SER A 286 -1.98 33.65 -6.81
C SER A 286 -0.68 32.86 -6.64
N THR A 287 0.39 33.36 -7.27
CA THR A 287 1.76 32.88 -7.10
C THR A 287 2.70 34.08 -6.90
N ASN A 288 3.76 33.90 -6.12
CA ASN A 288 4.77 34.95 -5.97
C ASN A 288 5.75 34.95 -7.13
N ASP A 289 6.27 33.74 -7.51
CA ASP A 289 7.16 33.59 -8.68
C ASP A 289 6.66 32.42 -9.55
N GLY A 290 5.98 32.77 -10.62
CA GLY A 290 5.37 31.81 -11.52
C GLY A 290 4.27 32.42 -12.37
N HIS A 291 3.38 31.58 -12.87
CA HIS A 291 2.24 32.05 -13.64
C HIS A 291 0.96 31.26 -13.32
N VAL A 292 -0.17 31.94 -13.42
CA VAL A 292 -1.51 31.37 -13.28
C VAL A 292 -2.10 31.14 -14.68
N SER A 293 -2.37 29.89 -15.02
CA SER A 293 -2.99 29.47 -16.27
C SER A 293 -4.41 28.98 -16.02
N VAL A 294 -5.38 29.59 -16.68
CA VAL A 294 -6.80 29.27 -16.50
C VAL A 294 -7.42 28.83 -17.80
N ASN A 295 -7.90 27.60 -17.84
CA ASN A 295 -8.61 27.00 -18.98
C ASN A 295 -10.01 26.56 -18.60
N ILE A 296 -10.70 27.45 -17.88
CA ILE A 296 -12.11 27.32 -17.49
C ILE A 296 -12.85 28.63 -17.80
N PRO A 297 -14.15 28.62 -18.10
CA PRO A 297 -14.94 29.85 -18.24
C PRO A 297 -14.97 30.60 -16.91
N LEU A 298 -14.36 31.78 -16.89
CA LEU A 298 -14.24 32.59 -15.70
C LEU A 298 -14.63 34.06 -16.03
N LEU A 299 -15.56 34.62 -15.29
CA LEU A 299 -15.82 36.05 -15.32
C LEU A 299 -14.78 36.74 -14.43
N VAL A 300 -13.74 37.29 -15.05
CA VAL A 300 -12.63 37.95 -14.33
C VAL A 300 -13.12 39.31 -13.80
N GLU A 301 -12.82 39.54 -12.52
CA GLU A 301 -13.08 40.83 -11.86
C GLU A 301 -11.75 41.56 -11.60
N GLY A 302 -11.58 42.75 -12.13
CA GLY A 302 -10.37 43.56 -11.95
C GLY A 302 -9.32 43.40 -13.05
N THR A 303 -8.06 43.65 -12.72
CA THR A 303 -6.93 43.60 -13.66
C THR A 303 -6.37 42.21 -13.73
N PHE A 304 -6.32 41.59 -14.89
CA PHE A 304 -5.62 40.33 -15.12
C PHE A 304 -4.12 40.53 -15.02
N ARG A 305 -3.47 39.73 -14.15
CA ARG A 305 -2.01 39.64 -14.04
C ARG A 305 -1.59 38.20 -14.28
N ASN A 306 -0.41 37.99 -14.82
CA ASN A 306 0.09 36.63 -15.05
C ASN A 306 0.29 35.82 -13.77
N SER A 307 0.50 36.50 -12.63
CA SER A 307 0.73 35.86 -11.33
C SER A 307 -0.52 35.81 -10.42
N GLU A 308 -1.63 36.41 -10.84
CA GLU A 308 -2.81 36.52 -9.97
C GLU A 308 -4.09 36.59 -10.80
N ILE A 309 -5.10 35.87 -10.38
CA ILE A 309 -6.43 35.91 -11.00
C ILE A 309 -7.51 35.85 -9.95
N HIS A 310 -8.49 36.77 -10.09
CA HIS A 310 -9.73 36.80 -9.34
C HIS A 310 -10.91 36.69 -10.31
N GLY A 311 -11.83 35.79 -10.04
CA GLY A 311 -12.99 35.66 -10.95
C GLY A 311 -14.07 34.75 -10.42
N LYS A 312 -15.21 34.81 -11.11
CA LYS A 312 -16.41 34.04 -10.79
C LYS A 312 -16.63 32.95 -11.83
N MET A 313 -16.73 31.71 -11.37
CA MET A 313 -17.15 30.58 -12.17
C MET A 313 -18.63 30.30 -11.95
N ASN A 314 -19.41 30.23 -13.04
CA ASN A 314 -20.86 29.95 -13.04
C ASN A 314 -21.68 30.84 -12.07
N GLY A 315 -21.39 32.13 -12.06
CA GLY A 315 -22.10 33.10 -11.22
C GLY A 315 -21.50 33.29 -9.83
N GLY A 316 -20.45 32.57 -9.49
CA GLY A 316 -19.79 32.67 -8.19
C GLY A 316 -20.43 31.82 -7.09
N GLY A 317 -19.85 31.85 -5.92
CA GLY A 317 -20.26 31.06 -4.76
C GLY A 317 -19.27 31.20 -3.62
N GLN A 318 -19.01 30.11 -2.89
CA GLN A 318 -17.94 30.03 -1.90
C GLN A 318 -16.58 30.12 -2.59
N SER A 319 -15.55 30.52 -1.82
CA SER A 319 -14.22 30.76 -2.38
C SER A 319 -13.42 29.46 -2.55
N ILE A 320 -12.65 29.42 -3.65
CA ILE A 320 -11.52 28.51 -3.85
C ILE A 320 -10.27 29.38 -3.84
N THR A 321 -9.45 29.26 -2.81
CA THR A 321 -8.18 29.99 -2.68
C THR A 321 -7.04 29.05 -3.02
N VAL A 322 -6.23 29.41 -4.01
CA VAL A 322 -5.06 28.66 -4.45
C VAL A 322 -3.83 29.54 -4.36
N HIS A 323 -2.83 29.09 -3.66
CA HIS A 323 -1.58 29.85 -3.51
C HIS A 323 -0.36 28.96 -3.61
N THR A 324 0.63 29.42 -4.36
CA THR A 324 1.98 28.86 -4.34
C THR A 324 3.00 29.98 -4.21
N GLY A 325 4.15 29.69 -3.59
CA GLY A 325 5.30 30.61 -3.58
C GLY A 325 5.92 30.66 -4.96
N ASP A 326 6.67 29.64 -5.33
CA ASP A 326 7.52 29.61 -6.53
C ASP A 326 7.03 28.57 -7.58
N GLY A 327 5.80 28.37 -7.74
CA GLY A 327 5.27 27.42 -8.71
C GLY A 327 4.22 28.00 -9.64
N SER A 328 3.84 27.22 -10.64
CA SER A 328 2.75 27.58 -11.53
C SER A 328 1.42 27.00 -11.07
N ILE A 329 0.34 27.75 -11.25
CA ILE A 329 -1.01 27.28 -10.99
C ILE A 329 -1.73 27.04 -12.32
N ARG A 330 -2.30 25.86 -12.48
CA ARG A 330 -3.13 25.51 -13.62
C ARG A 330 -4.53 25.14 -13.17
N LEU A 331 -5.52 25.85 -13.67
CA LEU A 331 -6.94 25.54 -13.48
C LEU A 331 -7.54 25.09 -14.81
N SER A 332 -8.09 23.88 -14.86
CA SER A 332 -8.68 23.30 -16.06
C SER A 332 -10.03 22.69 -15.78
N LYS A 333 -10.83 22.44 -16.81
CA LYS A 333 -12.10 21.73 -16.70
C LYS A 333 -11.91 20.24 -16.99
N SER A 334 -12.73 19.41 -16.33
CA SER A 334 -12.84 17.97 -16.62
C SER A 334 -13.53 17.69 -17.96
#